data_b7c5150b6b50a9fa2858eccaac3adcb8
#
_entry.id   b7c5150b6b50a9fa2858eccaac3adcb8
#
_cell.length_a   1.000
_cell.length_b   1.000
_cell.length_c   1.000
_cell.angle_alpha   90.00
_cell.angle_beta   90.00
_cell.angle_gamma   90.00
#
_symmetry.space_group_name_H-M   'P 1'
#
loop_
_entity.id
_entity.type
_entity.pdbx_description
1 polymer ?
#
loop_
_entity_poly.entity_id
_entity_poly.type
_entity_poly.pdbx_seq_one_letter_code
_entity_poly.pdbx_strand_id
1 'polypeptide(L)'
;MSSCPFAEVDKIGEMLHFRKGCDADIGRIMELVADAQHWFAKQNIDQWQDGYPTREIISSDIIGSINYIVELNGIVVATAVISFDGEPTYSVIRGRGWLNENRYAVVHRIAVADKCRRKGIAKEILYYAEELCRERGVADIRIDTHCDNVAMRSLLKKMGYTHCGRITLTSGAFREAYHKEVK
;
A
#
# COMPACT_ATOMS: atom_id res chain seq x y z
N MET A 1 22.04 -19.25 -20.43
CA MET A 1 20.61 -19.26 -20.09
C MET A 1 20.53 -18.91 -18.62
N SER A 2 20.27 -17.65 -18.30
CA SER A 2 20.17 -17.18 -16.90
C SER A 2 18.81 -17.62 -16.34
N SER A 3 18.82 -18.54 -15.38
CA SER A 3 17.62 -18.96 -14.67
C SER A 3 17.01 -17.76 -13.93
N CYS A 4 15.76 -17.48 -14.21
CA CYS A 4 14.99 -16.44 -13.52
C CYS A 4 14.90 -16.83 -12.02
N PRO A 5 15.36 -15.99 -11.07
CA PRO A 5 15.38 -16.34 -9.65
C PRO A 5 13.97 -16.36 -8.98
N PHE A 6 12.91 -16.32 -9.76
CA PHE A 6 11.52 -16.10 -9.29
C PHE A 6 10.63 -17.35 -9.42
N ALA A 7 11.19 -18.56 -9.39
CA ALA A 7 10.47 -19.78 -9.80
C ALA A 7 9.60 -20.47 -8.74
N GLU A 8 9.47 -19.96 -7.50
CA GLU A 8 8.61 -20.58 -6.48
C GLU A 8 7.81 -19.53 -5.70
N VAL A 9 6.53 -19.42 -5.98
CA VAL A 9 5.60 -18.41 -5.40
C VAL A 9 5.33 -18.69 -3.91
N ASP A 10 5.42 -19.92 -3.45
CA ASP A 10 5.07 -20.31 -2.07
C ASP A 10 6.14 -19.99 -1.01
N LYS A 11 7.34 -19.56 -1.43
CA LYS A 11 8.46 -19.17 -0.54
C LYS A 11 8.82 -17.69 -0.56
N ILE A 12 8.09 -16.88 -1.31
CA ILE A 12 8.45 -15.45 -1.47
C ILE A 12 8.38 -14.70 -0.13
N GLY A 13 7.41 -15.01 0.74
CA GLY A 13 7.29 -14.36 2.05
C GLY A 13 8.53 -14.55 2.93
N GLU A 14 9.12 -15.74 2.94
CA GLU A 14 10.32 -16.06 3.72
C GLU A 14 11.60 -15.36 3.21
N MET A 15 11.58 -14.88 1.97
CA MET A 15 12.71 -14.21 1.31
C MET A 15 12.58 -12.69 1.30
N LEU A 16 11.44 -12.14 1.73
CA LEU A 16 11.20 -10.71 1.78
C LEU A 16 11.76 -10.11 3.07
N HIS A 17 12.53 -9.05 2.93
CA HIS A 17 13.00 -8.25 4.04
C HIS A 17 12.30 -6.89 4.05
N PHE A 18 11.71 -6.54 5.19
CA PHE A 18 11.02 -5.27 5.41
C PHE A 18 11.89 -4.35 6.25
N ARG A 19 12.04 -3.11 5.82
CA ARG A 19 12.74 -2.08 6.58
C ARG A 19 12.15 -0.70 6.35
N LYS A 20 12.51 0.24 7.19
CA LYS A 20 12.22 1.66 6.94
C LYS A 20 12.97 2.14 5.69
N GLY A 21 12.29 3.01 4.90
CA GLY A 21 12.92 3.75 3.83
C GLY A 21 13.89 4.80 4.37
N CYS A 22 14.91 5.13 3.59
CA CYS A 22 15.85 6.21 3.86
C CYS A 22 16.08 7.05 2.59
N ASP A 23 16.80 8.16 2.71
CA ASP A 23 17.02 9.09 1.59
C ASP A 23 17.67 8.43 0.38
N ALA A 24 18.53 7.42 0.58
CA ALA A 24 19.16 6.66 -0.50
C ALA A 24 18.15 5.85 -1.33
N ASP A 25 16.98 5.53 -0.77
CA ASP A 25 15.93 4.77 -1.44
C ASP A 25 15.05 5.63 -2.35
N ILE A 26 15.04 6.96 -2.19
CA ILE A 26 14.11 7.85 -2.88
C ILE A 26 14.13 7.63 -4.39
N GLY A 27 15.31 7.50 -4.98
CA GLY A 27 15.44 7.25 -6.42
C GLY A 27 14.71 5.97 -6.83
N ARG A 28 14.94 4.89 -6.09
CA ARG A 28 14.31 3.59 -6.36
C ARG A 28 12.80 3.61 -6.10
N ILE A 29 12.35 4.30 -5.04
CA ILE A 29 10.92 4.46 -4.76
C ILE A 29 10.22 5.18 -5.93
N MET A 30 10.82 6.23 -6.47
CA MET A 30 10.25 6.96 -7.61
C MET A 30 10.16 6.10 -8.87
N GLU A 31 11.10 5.17 -9.11
CA GLU A 31 10.99 4.19 -10.19
C GLU A 31 9.79 3.24 -9.94
N LEU A 32 9.59 2.75 -8.71
CA LEU A 32 8.43 1.91 -8.36
C LEU A 32 7.11 2.66 -8.54
N VAL A 33 7.08 3.95 -8.19
CA VAL A 33 5.92 4.82 -8.41
C VAL A 33 5.64 4.97 -9.91
N ALA A 34 6.68 5.22 -10.72
CA ALA A 34 6.54 5.32 -12.17
C ALA A 34 6.03 4.01 -12.81
N ASP A 35 6.54 2.86 -12.36
CA ASP A 35 6.03 1.54 -12.75
C ASP A 35 4.52 1.39 -12.45
N ALA A 36 4.11 1.87 -11.26
CA ALA A 36 2.70 1.81 -10.86
C ALA A 36 1.82 2.77 -11.69
N GLN A 37 2.25 4.02 -11.89
CA GLN A 37 1.56 5.00 -12.72
C GLN A 37 1.38 4.47 -14.16
N HIS A 38 2.45 3.92 -14.74
CA HIS A 38 2.42 3.35 -16.08
C HIS A 38 1.44 2.16 -16.17
N TRP A 39 1.44 1.30 -15.15
CA TRP A 39 0.50 0.19 -15.10
C TRP A 39 -0.95 0.67 -15.00
N PHE A 40 -1.25 1.67 -14.15
CA PHE A 40 -2.59 2.26 -14.04
C PHE A 40 -3.03 2.87 -15.37
N ALA A 41 -2.16 3.63 -16.03
CA ALA A 41 -2.45 4.22 -17.34
C ALA A 41 -2.83 3.15 -18.39
N LYS A 42 -2.07 2.04 -18.45
CA LYS A 42 -2.36 0.90 -19.34
C LYS A 42 -3.70 0.23 -19.08
N GLN A 43 -4.22 0.34 -17.87
CA GLN A 43 -5.52 -0.21 -17.47
C GLN A 43 -6.64 0.83 -17.55
N ASN A 44 -6.37 2.05 -18.04
CA ASN A 44 -7.28 3.21 -18.01
C ASN A 44 -7.80 3.53 -16.60
N ILE A 45 -6.96 3.35 -15.57
CA ILE A 45 -7.26 3.67 -14.18
C ILE A 45 -6.69 5.06 -13.90
N ASP A 46 -7.56 6.01 -13.54
CA ASP A 46 -7.19 7.38 -13.17
C ASP A 46 -6.71 7.46 -11.71
N GLN A 47 -5.71 6.61 -11.38
CA GLN A 47 -5.02 6.64 -10.10
C GLN A 47 -3.58 7.10 -10.34
N TRP A 48 -3.14 8.16 -9.61
CA TRP A 48 -1.79 8.71 -9.70
C TRP A 48 -1.41 9.31 -11.07
N GLN A 49 -2.39 9.67 -11.91
CA GLN A 49 -2.15 10.23 -13.23
C GLN A 49 -1.93 11.75 -13.22
N ASP A 50 -2.09 12.38 -12.06
CA ASP A 50 -1.86 13.80 -11.77
C ASP A 50 -0.42 14.10 -11.28
N GLY A 51 0.49 13.12 -11.40
CA GLY A 51 1.88 13.22 -10.92
C GLY A 51 2.07 12.86 -9.44
N TYR A 52 1.01 12.50 -8.74
CA TYR A 52 1.09 11.97 -7.37
C TYR A 52 1.57 10.50 -7.37
N PRO A 53 2.33 10.04 -6.35
CA PRO A 53 3.02 10.84 -5.34
C PRO A 53 4.28 11.51 -5.91
N THR A 54 4.57 12.75 -5.47
CA THR A 54 5.80 13.45 -5.87
C THR A 54 6.99 13.01 -5.01
N ARG A 55 8.20 13.42 -5.45
CA ARG A 55 9.44 13.15 -4.71
C ARG A 55 9.42 13.79 -3.30
N GLU A 56 8.81 14.98 -3.18
CA GLU A 56 8.67 15.70 -1.90
C GLU A 56 7.77 14.95 -0.93
N ILE A 57 6.68 14.34 -1.43
CA ILE A 57 5.79 13.49 -0.63
C ILE A 57 6.55 12.26 -0.12
N ILE A 58 7.30 11.59 -0.98
CA ILE A 58 8.11 10.42 -0.59
C ILE A 58 9.18 10.81 0.44
N SER A 59 9.86 11.95 0.24
CA SER A 59 10.83 12.47 1.21
C SER A 59 10.17 12.76 2.56
N SER A 60 8.98 13.37 2.57
CA SER A 60 8.21 13.61 3.79
C SER A 60 7.82 12.31 4.51
N ASP A 61 7.41 11.27 3.76
CA ASP A 61 7.08 9.96 4.33
C ASP A 61 8.30 9.29 4.99
N ILE A 62 9.49 9.46 4.40
CA ILE A 62 10.75 8.96 4.96
C ILE A 62 11.13 9.72 6.23
N ILE A 63 11.08 11.05 6.21
CA ILE A 63 11.34 11.91 7.38
C ILE A 63 10.37 11.55 8.51
N GLY A 64 9.08 11.34 8.20
CA GLY A 64 8.06 10.90 9.14
C GLY A 64 8.24 9.45 9.62
N SER A 65 9.23 8.71 9.10
CA SER A 65 9.45 7.30 9.40
C SER A 65 8.21 6.41 9.18
N ILE A 66 7.39 6.74 8.19
CA ILE A 66 6.20 5.98 7.82
C ILE A 66 6.35 5.24 6.49
N ASN A 67 7.42 5.52 5.72
CA ASN A 67 7.74 4.76 4.51
C ASN A 67 8.45 3.45 4.85
N TYR A 68 8.07 2.38 4.17
CA TYR A 68 8.66 1.05 4.27
C TYR A 68 9.08 0.54 2.89
N ILE A 69 10.22 -0.13 2.88
CA ILE A 69 10.81 -0.78 1.72
C ILE A 69 10.70 -2.28 1.87
N VAL A 70 10.42 -2.95 0.77
CA VAL A 70 10.45 -4.41 0.67
C VAL A 70 11.59 -4.82 -0.26
N GLU A 71 12.49 -5.60 0.26
CA GLU A 71 13.61 -6.18 -0.49
C GLU A 71 13.37 -7.66 -0.74
N LEU A 72 13.75 -8.12 -1.93
CA LEU A 72 13.84 -9.52 -2.30
C LEU A 72 15.29 -9.80 -2.72
N ASN A 73 16.00 -10.62 -1.93
CA ASN A 73 17.44 -10.90 -2.16
C ASN A 73 18.29 -9.61 -2.23
N GLY A 74 18.05 -8.65 -1.36
CA GLY A 74 18.78 -7.38 -1.31
C GLY A 74 18.40 -6.37 -2.40
N ILE A 75 17.40 -6.67 -3.22
CA ILE A 75 16.92 -5.77 -4.28
C ILE A 75 15.58 -5.17 -3.83
N VAL A 76 15.47 -3.84 -3.84
CA VAL A 76 14.21 -3.16 -3.52
C VAL A 76 13.18 -3.42 -4.63
N VAL A 77 12.10 -4.13 -4.26
CA VAL A 77 11.04 -4.59 -5.17
C VAL A 77 9.69 -3.95 -4.89
N ALA A 78 9.48 -3.36 -3.71
CA ALA A 78 8.25 -2.66 -3.40
C ALA A 78 8.46 -1.58 -2.33
N THR A 79 7.49 -0.68 -2.23
CA THR A 79 7.37 0.31 -1.17
C THR A 79 5.92 0.41 -0.71
N ALA A 80 5.73 0.87 0.52
CA ALA A 80 4.43 1.23 1.08
C ALA A 80 4.58 2.30 2.16
N VAL A 81 3.51 2.99 2.46
CA VAL A 81 3.40 3.85 3.65
C VAL A 81 2.47 3.18 4.65
N ILE A 82 2.93 3.08 5.90
CA ILE A 82 2.13 2.58 7.03
C ILE A 82 2.24 3.62 8.15
N SER A 83 1.13 4.31 8.43
CA SER A 83 1.04 5.36 9.45
C SER A 83 0.06 4.97 10.54
N PHE A 84 0.25 5.52 11.75
CA PHE A 84 -0.61 5.34 12.91
C PHE A 84 -1.19 6.69 13.40
N ASP A 85 -1.02 7.75 12.59
CA ASP A 85 -1.41 9.12 12.94
C ASP A 85 -2.80 9.49 12.41
N GLY A 86 -3.49 8.51 11.83
CA GLY A 86 -4.78 8.71 11.18
C GLY A 86 -4.66 9.29 9.77
N GLU A 87 -5.81 9.55 9.15
CA GLU A 87 -5.91 10.14 7.81
C GLU A 87 -7.05 11.17 7.82
N PRO A 88 -6.77 12.47 7.61
CA PRO A 88 -7.80 13.51 7.68
C PRO A 88 -8.98 13.28 6.73
N THR A 89 -8.73 12.72 5.54
CA THR A 89 -9.79 12.44 4.55
C THR A 89 -10.73 11.33 4.98
N TYR A 90 -10.38 10.55 6.03
CA TYR A 90 -11.21 9.47 6.56
C TYR A 90 -12.24 9.95 7.60
N SER A 91 -12.21 11.23 7.96
CA SER A 91 -13.20 11.83 8.88
C SER A 91 -14.62 11.84 8.32
N VAL A 92 -14.75 11.86 6.99
CA VAL A 92 -16.04 11.82 6.30
C VAL A 92 -16.08 10.64 5.35
N ILE A 93 -16.93 9.67 5.67
CA ILE A 93 -17.19 8.50 4.83
C ILE A 93 -18.66 8.44 4.43
N ARG A 94 -18.92 8.15 3.16
CA ARG A 94 -20.28 7.97 2.63
C ARG A 94 -20.53 6.49 2.36
N GLY A 95 -21.60 5.95 2.91
CA GLY A 95 -21.99 4.55 2.74
C GLY A 95 -22.22 3.88 4.07
N ARG A 96 -21.69 2.66 4.26
CA ARG A 96 -21.86 1.87 5.47
C ARG A 96 -21.25 2.52 6.72
N GLY A 97 -20.18 3.31 6.54
CA GLY A 97 -19.35 3.83 7.64
C GLY A 97 -18.25 2.85 8.07
N TRP A 98 -17.30 3.35 8.86
CA TRP A 98 -16.23 2.53 9.45
C TRP A 98 -16.83 1.50 10.41
N LEU A 99 -16.13 0.38 10.65
CA LEU A 99 -16.61 -0.69 11.54
C LEU A 99 -16.67 -0.24 13.00
N ASN A 100 -15.79 0.67 13.38
CA ASN A 100 -15.67 1.27 14.71
C ASN A 100 -14.92 2.60 14.63
N GLU A 101 -14.77 3.30 15.76
CA GLU A 101 -14.04 4.58 15.88
C GLU A 101 -12.72 4.42 16.67
N ASN A 102 -12.18 3.21 16.75
CA ASN A 102 -10.90 2.96 17.39
C ASN A 102 -9.74 3.64 16.66
N ARG A 103 -8.59 3.71 17.34
CA ARG A 103 -7.33 4.05 16.70
C ARG A 103 -6.99 3.00 15.64
N TYR A 104 -6.54 3.44 14.48
CA TYR A 104 -6.26 2.58 13.33
C TYR A 104 -4.93 2.92 12.66
N ALA A 105 -4.36 1.93 12.01
CA ALA A 105 -3.29 2.13 11.05
C ALA A 105 -3.86 2.46 9.66
N VAL A 106 -3.11 3.23 8.90
CA VAL A 106 -3.43 3.56 7.50
C VAL A 106 -2.34 2.98 6.61
N VAL A 107 -2.73 2.30 5.53
CA VAL A 107 -1.80 1.79 4.52
C VAL A 107 -2.02 2.54 3.21
N HIS A 108 -0.98 3.21 2.74
CA HIS A 108 -1.00 4.00 1.51
C HIS A 108 0.17 3.68 0.59
N ARG A 109 0.07 4.16 -0.65
CA ARG A 109 1.18 4.22 -1.61
C ARG A 109 1.90 2.89 -1.81
N ILE A 110 1.15 1.77 -1.83
CA ILE A 110 1.71 0.47 -2.20
C ILE A 110 2.11 0.51 -3.67
N ALA A 111 3.40 0.37 -3.94
CA ALA A 111 3.94 0.23 -5.28
C ALA A 111 4.87 -0.98 -5.35
N VAL A 112 4.66 -1.84 -6.36
CA VAL A 112 5.43 -3.08 -6.57
C VAL A 112 6.05 -3.03 -7.97
N ALA A 113 7.34 -3.33 -8.07
CA ALA A 113 8.07 -3.40 -9.33
C ALA A 113 7.32 -4.26 -10.35
N ASP A 114 7.28 -3.84 -11.60
CA ASP A 114 6.50 -4.49 -12.66
C ASP A 114 6.81 -5.99 -12.78
N LYS A 115 8.10 -6.35 -12.76
CA LYS A 115 8.57 -7.75 -12.81
C LYS A 115 8.16 -8.61 -11.60
N CYS A 116 7.72 -7.97 -10.52
CA CYS A 116 7.34 -8.62 -9.25
C CYS A 116 5.82 -8.60 -9.00
N ARG A 117 5.02 -8.07 -9.92
CA ARG A 117 3.56 -8.08 -9.82
C ARG A 117 3.00 -9.50 -9.84
N ARG A 118 1.83 -9.68 -9.19
CA ARG A 118 1.12 -10.96 -9.08
C ARG A 118 1.90 -12.08 -8.35
N LYS A 119 2.98 -11.73 -7.66
CA LYS A 119 3.79 -12.66 -6.85
C LYS A 119 3.48 -12.57 -5.35
N GLY A 120 2.36 -11.98 -4.96
CA GLY A 120 1.93 -11.91 -3.57
C GLY A 120 2.54 -10.77 -2.73
N ILE A 121 3.49 -9.98 -3.24
CA ILE A 121 4.21 -8.95 -2.46
C ILE A 121 3.26 -7.95 -1.79
N ALA A 122 2.23 -7.47 -2.50
CA ALA A 122 1.25 -6.56 -1.89
C ALA A 122 0.47 -7.21 -0.74
N LYS A 123 0.25 -8.53 -0.80
CA LYS A 123 -0.34 -9.32 0.29
C LYS A 123 0.58 -9.36 1.50
N GLU A 124 1.87 -9.60 1.30
CA GLU A 124 2.87 -9.61 2.36
C GLU A 124 3.04 -8.23 3.02
N ILE A 125 2.94 -7.14 2.25
CA ILE A 125 2.91 -5.77 2.79
C ILE A 125 1.72 -5.59 3.74
N LEU A 126 0.54 -6.08 3.39
CA LEU A 126 -0.64 -5.99 4.24
C LEU A 126 -0.51 -6.87 5.50
N TYR A 127 0.09 -8.05 5.41
CA TYR A 127 0.40 -8.87 6.60
C TYR A 127 1.42 -8.17 7.51
N TYR A 128 2.46 -7.56 6.94
CA TYR A 128 3.43 -6.80 7.71
C TYR A 128 2.78 -5.61 8.42
N ALA A 129 1.82 -4.93 7.78
CA ALA A 129 1.04 -3.88 8.43
C ALA A 129 0.22 -4.42 9.62
N GLU A 130 -0.33 -5.63 9.52
CA GLU A 130 -1.03 -6.30 10.62
C GLU A 130 -0.08 -6.65 11.79
N GLU A 131 1.14 -7.09 11.48
CA GLU A 131 2.18 -7.33 12.51
C GLU A 131 2.55 -6.05 13.24
N LEU A 132 2.80 -4.96 12.51
CA LEU A 132 3.06 -3.64 13.12
C LEU A 132 1.89 -3.16 13.98
N CYS A 133 0.65 -3.47 13.59
CA CYS A 133 -0.54 -3.17 14.39
C CYS A 133 -0.50 -3.93 15.72
N ARG A 134 -0.22 -5.24 15.70
CA ARG A 134 -0.11 -6.07 16.91
C ARG A 134 0.99 -5.57 17.84
N GLU A 135 2.18 -5.27 17.31
CA GLU A 135 3.31 -4.71 18.06
C GLU A 135 2.97 -3.38 18.76
N ARG A 136 2.09 -2.57 18.14
CA ARG A 136 1.70 -1.23 18.65
C ARG A 136 0.38 -1.22 19.43
N GLY A 137 -0.25 -2.36 19.61
CA GLY A 137 -1.56 -2.47 20.28
C GLY A 137 -2.67 -1.72 19.53
N VAL A 138 -2.60 -1.66 18.20
CA VAL A 138 -3.62 -1.08 17.32
C VAL A 138 -4.37 -2.21 16.66
N ALA A 139 -5.69 -2.28 16.86
CA ALA A 139 -6.50 -3.41 16.40
C ALA A 139 -7.14 -3.20 15.03
N ASP A 140 -6.92 -2.07 14.37
CA ASP A 140 -7.67 -1.70 13.18
C ASP A 140 -6.75 -1.17 12.07
N ILE A 141 -7.06 -1.53 10.81
CA ILE A 141 -6.42 -1.00 9.62
C ILE A 141 -7.50 -0.43 8.68
N ARG A 142 -7.30 0.81 8.24
CA ARG A 142 -8.10 1.44 7.19
C ARG A 142 -7.25 1.68 5.96
N ILE A 143 -7.83 1.47 4.78
CA ILE A 143 -7.17 1.64 3.49
C ILE A 143 -8.17 2.11 2.45
N ASP A 144 -7.74 2.92 1.51
CA ASP A 144 -8.54 3.32 0.36
C ASP A 144 -7.86 2.97 -0.96
N THR A 145 -8.65 2.87 -2.02
CA THR A 145 -8.15 2.63 -3.38
C THR A 145 -9.11 3.19 -4.42
N HIS A 146 -8.63 3.38 -5.64
CA HIS A 146 -9.47 3.80 -6.76
C HIS A 146 -10.53 2.74 -7.07
N CYS A 147 -11.75 3.17 -7.47
CA CYS A 147 -12.86 2.26 -7.79
C CYS A 147 -12.50 1.25 -8.88
N ASP A 148 -11.71 1.65 -9.87
CA ASP A 148 -11.30 0.80 -11.01
C ASP A 148 -10.06 -0.05 -10.70
N ASN A 149 -9.42 0.11 -9.53
CA ASN A 149 -8.32 -0.74 -9.11
C ASN A 149 -8.85 -2.10 -8.60
N VAL A 150 -9.40 -2.87 -9.52
CA VAL A 150 -10.01 -4.19 -9.25
C VAL A 150 -9.02 -5.14 -8.59
N ALA A 151 -7.72 -5.05 -8.93
CA ALA A 151 -6.68 -5.89 -8.35
C ALA A 151 -6.55 -5.66 -6.85
N MET A 152 -6.43 -4.40 -6.41
CA MET A 152 -6.34 -4.06 -4.99
C MET A 152 -7.65 -4.38 -4.25
N ARG A 153 -8.79 -4.03 -4.82
CA ARG A 153 -10.11 -4.33 -4.23
C ARG A 153 -10.32 -5.82 -4.00
N SER A 154 -9.91 -6.64 -4.97
CA SER A 154 -9.98 -8.11 -4.87
C SER A 154 -9.02 -8.65 -3.81
N LEU A 155 -7.81 -8.09 -3.71
CA LEU A 155 -6.83 -8.45 -2.67
C LEU A 155 -7.39 -8.14 -1.28
N LEU A 156 -7.87 -6.91 -1.06
CA LEU A 156 -8.43 -6.48 0.22
C LEU A 156 -9.59 -7.40 0.66
N LYS A 157 -10.51 -7.71 -0.26
CA LYS A 157 -11.60 -8.65 0.01
C LYS A 157 -11.10 -10.04 0.42
N LYS A 158 -10.10 -10.58 -0.29
CA LYS A 158 -9.50 -11.89 0.03
C LYS A 158 -8.80 -11.91 1.38
N MET A 159 -8.26 -10.77 1.83
CA MET A 159 -7.60 -10.61 3.12
C MET A 159 -8.56 -10.24 4.26
N GLY A 160 -9.87 -10.26 4.01
CA GLY A 160 -10.90 -10.05 5.04
C GLY A 160 -11.18 -8.57 5.35
N TYR A 161 -10.75 -7.64 4.50
CA TYR A 161 -11.15 -6.24 4.63
C TYR A 161 -12.62 -6.07 4.23
N THR A 162 -13.36 -5.35 5.05
CA THR A 162 -14.76 -4.98 4.80
C THR A 162 -14.80 -3.68 4.00
N HIS A 163 -15.58 -3.65 2.93
CA HIS A 163 -15.87 -2.41 2.21
C HIS A 163 -16.81 -1.55 3.03
N CYS A 164 -16.40 -0.33 3.36
CA CYS A 164 -17.11 0.59 4.26
C CYS A 164 -17.84 1.71 3.52
N GLY A 165 -17.52 1.97 2.27
CA GLY A 165 -18.12 3.04 1.48
C GLY A 165 -17.08 3.84 0.72
N ARG A 166 -17.29 5.16 0.60
CA ARG A 166 -16.42 6.07 -0.16
C ARG A 166 -15.97 7.24 0.68
N ILE A 167 -14.71 7.59 0.52
CA ILE A 167 -14.13 8.85 1.00
C ILE A 167 -13.90 9.80 -0.16
N THR A 168 -13.70 11.08 0.15
CA THR A 168 -13.32 12.12 -0.82
C THR A 168 -11.94 12.64 -0.47
N LEU A 169 -11.01 12.55 -1.41
CA LEU A 169 -9.68 13.14 -1.26
C LEU A 169 -9.75 14.68 -1.31
N THR A 170 -8.70 15.35 -0.88
CA THR A 170 -8.58 16.81 -0.97
C THR A 170 -8.67 17.34 -2.42
N SER A 171 -8.28 16.51 -3.40
CA SER A 171 -8.46 16.80 -4.83
C SER A 171 -9.91 16.71 -5.32
N GLY A 172 -10.85 16.27 -4.48
CA GLY A 172 -12.23 15.98 -4.86
C GLY A 172 -12.47 14.57 -5.43
N ALA A 173 -11.42 13.81 -5.69
CA ALA A 173 -11.55 12.46 -6.21
C ALA A 173 -12.10 11.48 -5.17
N PHE A 174 -12.93 10.53 -5.61
CA PHE A 174 -13.48 9.49 -4.74
C PHE A 174 -12.55 8.28 -4.63
N ARG A 175 -12.56 7.64 -3.45
CA ARG A 175 -11.89 6.36 -3.22
C ARG A 175 -12.82 5.40 -2.49
N GLU A 176 -12.74 4.13 -2.84
CA GLU A 176 -13.40 3.04 -2.13
C GLU A 176 -12.64 2.75 -0.84
N ALA A 177 -13.32 2.80 0.28
CA ALA A 177 -12.76 2.70 1.62
C ALA A 177 -12.99 1.33 2.23
N TYR A 178 -11.96 0.79 2.86
CA TYR A 178 -11.94 -0.55 3.45
C TYR A 178 -11.41 -0.50 4.87
N HIS A 179 -11.92 -1.39 5.72
CA HIS A 179 -11.53 -1.53 7.12
C HIS A 179 -11.36 -3.01 7.47
N LYS A 180 -10.33 -3.31 8.27
CA LYS A 180 -10.10 -4.65 8.84
C LYS A 180 -9.77 -4.52 10.31
N GLU A 181 -10.46 -5.32 11.14
CA GLU A 181 -10.07 -5.57 12.53
C GLU A 181 -8.97 -6.62 12.55
N VAL A 182 -7.82 -6.29 13.14
CA VAL A 182 -6.64 -7.16 13.26
C VAL A 182 -6.78 -7.95 14.56
N LYS A 183 -6.76 -9.27 14.44
CA LYS A 183 -6.85 -10.21 15.58
C LYS A 183 -5.46 -10.60 16.07
#